data_2dd1a325f5f38de3c4aefdeb4ff6983a
#
_entry.id   2dd1a325f5f38de3c4aefdeb4ff6983a
#
_cell.length_a   1.000
_cell.length_b   1.000
_cell.length_c   1.000
_cell.angle_alpha   90.00
_cell.angle_beta   90.00
_cell.angle_gamma   90.00
#
_symmetry.space_group_name_H-M   'P 1'
#
loop_
_entity.id
_entity.type
_entity.pdbx_description
1 polymer ?
#
loop_
_entity_poly.entity_id
_entity_poly.type
_entity_poly.pdbx_seq_one_letter_code
_entity_poly.pdbx_strand_id
1 'polypeptide(L)'
;MMKLKFAVLILILAGYSLASTAQVITADPVFPVSSGQVVITFNADRGDMGLKDYTGDDVYAHTGVITSASTGPSDWKYVIATWTTNLPKAKLTKVSANVYTLTISPSIREFYGVPAGEQILKLAFVFRNSTGSRTGRDIGGADIFYNVSEEAAFDILLS
;
A
#
# COMPACT_ATOMS: atom_id res chain seq x y z
N MET A 1 7.54 -33.00 62.85
CA MET A 1 7.87 -33.14 61.40
C MET A 1 7.02 -32.17 60.60
N MET A 2 7.63 -31.10 60.14
CA MET A 2 6.95 -30.17 59.22
C MET A 2 6.98 -30.73 57.80
N LYS A 3 5.79 -30.96 57.18
CA LYS A 3 5.67 -31.35 55.78
C LYS A 3 5.70 -30.09 54.93
N LEU A 4 6.79 -29.88 54.20
CA LEU A 4 6.97 -28.80 53.23
C LEU A 4 6.10 -29.12 52.01
N LYS A 5 5.01 -28.37 51.81
CA LYS A 5 4.19 -28.44 50.58
C LYS A 5 4.83 -27.57 49.50
N PHE A 6 5.46 -28.19 48.52
CA PHE A 6 5.89 -27.52 47.30
C PHE A 6 4.67 -27.18 46.48
N ALA A 7 4.32 -25.89 46.41
CA ALA A 7 3.37 -25.39 45.44
C ALA A 7 4.10 -25.18 44.07
N VAL A 8 3.81 -26.01 43.10
CA VAL A 8 4.31 -25.84 41.75
C VAL A 8 3.47 -24.74 41.10
N LEU A 9 4.06 -23.55 40.95
CA LEU A 9 3.45 -22.45 40.21
C LEU A 9 3.66 -22.71 38.69
N ILE A 10 2.63 -23.23 38.01
CA ILE A 10 2.63 -23.37 36.57
C ILE A 10 2.38 -22.00 35.98
N LEU A 11 3.44 -21.36 35.48
CA LEU A 11 3.35 -20.12 34.72
C LEU A 11 2.83 -20.45 33.31
N ILE A 12 1.53 -20.27 33.09
CA ILE A 12 0.94 -20.39 31.72
C ILE A 12 1.39 -19.14 30.96
N LEU A 13 2.42 -19.29 30.14
CA LEU A 13 2.81 -18.29 29.14
C LEU A 13 1.76 -18.33 28.02
N ALA A 14 0.74 -17.47 28.14
CA ALA A 14 -0.20 -17.25 27.04
C ALA A 14 0.58 -16.56 25.91
N GLY A 15 1.00 -17.35 24.93
CA GLY A 15 1.61 -16.85 23.71
C GLY A 15 0.58 -16.02 22.95
N TYR A 16 0.64 -14.69 23.07
CA TYR A 16 -0.08 -13.81 22.18
C TYR A 16 0.58 -13.93 20.79
N SER A 17 -0.03 -14.73 19.93
CA SER A 17 0.28 -14.73 18.51
C SER A 17 -0.16 -13.37 17.97
N LEU A 18 0.77 -12.44 17.76
CA LEU A 18 0.51 -11.24 17.00
C LEU A 18 0.24 -11.71 15.56
N ALA A 19 -1.02 -11.84 15.21
CA ALA A 19 -1.41 -12.02 13.83
C ALA A 19 -0.97 -10.76 13.07
N SER A 20 0.18 -10.83 12.40
CA SER A 20 0.57 -9.83 11.42
C SER A 20 -0.50 -9.86 10.33
N THR A 21 -1.38 -8.87 10.30
CA THR A 21 -2.29 -8.68 9.18
C THR A 21 -1.41 -8.34 7.98
N ALA A 22 -1.28 -9.29 7.05
CA ALA A 22 -0.51 -9.04 5.83
C ALA A 22 -1.12 -7.85 5.09
N GLN A 23 -0.29 -6.88 4.73
CA GLN A 23 -0.69 -5.64 4.08
C GLN A 23 -1.33 -5.91 2.71
N VAL A 24 -2.29 -5.06 2.34
CA VAL A 24 -2.92 -5.10 1.00
C VAL A 24 -1.91 -4.76 -0.09
N ILE A 25 -1.01 -3.84 0.22
CA ILE A 25 0.10 -3.47 -0.67
C ILE A 25 1.43 -3.51 0.07
N THR A 26 2.50 -3.79 -0.68
CA THR A 26 3.90 -3.59 -0.27
C THR A 26 4.61 -2.75 -1.30
N ALA A 27 5.73 -2.16 -0.93
CA ALA A 27 6.55 -1.34 -1.83
C ALA A 27 8.01 -1.80 -1.83
N ASP A 28 8.65 -1.68 -2.97
CA ASP A 28 10.08 -1.86 -3.12
C ASP A 28 10.67 -0.64 -3.86
N PRO A 29 11.51 0.16 -3.18
CA PRO A 29 11.98 0.04 -1.79
C PRO A 29 10.86 0.21 -0.76
N VAL A 30 11.02 -0.39 0.43
CA VAL A 30 10.03 -0.34 1.54
C VAL A 30 9.82 1.09 2.05
N PHE A 31 10.84 1.93 1.95
CA PHE A 31 10.78 3.36 2.30
C PHE A 31 11.00 4.19 1.04
N PRO A 32 9.98 4.32 0.16
CA PRO A 32 10.14 5.07 -1.08
C PRO A 32 10.26 6.56 -0.79
N VAL A 33 11.12 7.23 -1.57
CA VAL A 33 11.28 8.70 -1.55
C VAL A 33 10.70 9.31 -2.83
N SER A 34 10.33 10.59 -2.77
CA SER A 34 9.61 11.25 -3.87
C SER A 34 10.41 11.34 -5.18
N SER A 35 11.74 11.41 -5.09
CA SER A 35 12.67 11.46 -6.23
C SER A 35 13.02 10.09 -6.82
N GLY A 36 12.63 9.00 -6.15
CA GLY A 36 12.91 7.63 -6.55
C GLY A 36 11.73 6.95 -7.24
N GLN A 37 12.04 5.89 -7.98
CA GLN A 37 11.01 4.97 -8.46
C GLN A 37 10.58 4.03 -7.34
N VAL A 38 9.39 3.44 -7.47
CA VAL A 38 8.89 2.41 -6.57
C VAL A 38 8.07 1.38 -7.32
N VAL A 39 8.18 0.12 -6.92
CA VAL A 39 7.30 -0.95 -7.36
C VAL A 39 6.30 -1.24 -6.24
N ILE A 40 5.03 -1.06 -6.53
CA ILE A 40 3.92 -1.42 -5.64
C ILE A 40 3.46 -2.82 -5.99
N THR A 41 3.43 -3.71 -5.00
CA THR A 41 2.81 -5.03 -5.12
C THR A 41 1.46 -5.02 -4.43
N PHE A 42 0.40 -5.30 -5.17
CA PHE A 42 -0.98 -5.43 -4.68
C PHE A 42 -1.32 -6.91 -4.52
N ASN A 43 -1.84 -7.29 -3.35
CA ASN A 43 -2.33 -8.63 -3.07
C ASN A 43 -3.87 -8.61 -2.92
N ALA A 44 -4.56 -9.12 -3.92
CA ALA A 44 -6.02 -9.16 -3.97
C ALA A 44 -6.66 -10.16 -2.98
N ASP A 45 -5.86 -11.00 -2.31
CA ASP A 45 -6.31 -11.84 -1.19
C ASP A 45 -6.47 -11.04 0.12
N ARG A 46 -6.15 -9.76 0.12
CA ARG A 46 -6.14 -8.90 1.30
C ARG A 46 -7.15 -7.76 1.15
N GLY A 47 -7.33 -7.00 2.23
CA GLY A 47 -8.26 -5.89 2.27
C GLY A 47 -9.71 -6.36 2.14
N ASP A 48 -10.45 -5.71 1.27
CA ASP A 48 -11.86 -6.05 0.98
C ASP A 48 -12.03 -7.26 0.06
N MET A 49 -10.92 -7.77 -0.50
CA MET A 49 -10.87 -8.92 -1.41
C MET A 49 -11.79 -8.79 -2.66
N GLY A 50 -12.15 -7.58 -3.06
CA GLY A 50 -13.08 -7.37 -4.18
C GLY A 50 -12.53 -7.79 -5.55
N LEU A 51 -11.20 -7.88 -5.69
CA LEU A 51 -10.50 -8.41 -6.87
C LEU A 51 -9.96 -9.83 -6.68
N LYS A 52 -10.26 -10.49 -5.55
CA LYS A 52 -9.82 -11.87 -5.31
C LYS A 52 -10.36 -12.79 -6.41
N ASP A 53 -9.49 -13.67 -6.89
CA ASP A 53 -9.76 -14.66 -7.93
C ASP A 53 -10.26 -14.05 -9.25
N TYR A 54 -9.94 -12.76 -9.49
CA TYR A 54 -10.21 -12.13 -10.77
C TYR A 54 -9.32 -12.75 -11.85
N THR A 55 -9.97 -13.26 -12.90
CA THR A 55 -9.27 -13.98 -13.98
C THR A 55 -8.69 -13.07 -15.06
N GLY A 56 -9.21 -11.82 -15.18
CA GLY A 56 -8.72 -10.85 -16.14
C GLY A 56 -7.30 -10.35 -15.83
N ASP A 57 -6.65 -9.80 -16.85
CA ASP A 57 -5.35 -9.13 -16.76
C ASP A 57 -5.46 -7.60 -16.88
N ASP A 58 -6.70 -7.08 -16.86
CA ASP A 58 -7.06 -5.69 -17.08
C ASP A 58 -7.28 -4.94 -15.74
N VAL A 59 -6.35 -5.12 -14.80
CA VAL A 59 -6.38 -4.40 -13.52
C VAL A 59 -5.59 -3.10 -13.63
N TYR A 60 -6.20 -2.01 -13.14
CA TYR A 60 -5.65 -0.65 -13.17
C TYR A 60 -5.65 -0.03 -11.78
N ALA A 61 -4.72 0.86 -11.54
CA ALA A 61 -4.73 1.71 -10.36
C ALA A 61 -5.49 3.01 -10.64
N HIS A 62 -6.56 3.28 -9.89
CA HIS A 62 -7.01 4.65 -9.67
C HIS A 62 -6.13 5.18 -8.54
N THR A 63 -5.28 6.16 -8.85
CA THR A 63 -4.21 6.57 -7.95
C THR A 63 -3.90 8.06 -8.04
N GLY A 64 -3.56 8.62 -6.91
CA GLY A 64 -3.11 9.97 -6.69
C GLY A 64 -2.18 10.01 -5.48
N VAL A 65 -1.95 11.19 -4.95
CA VAL A 65 -1.09 11.38 -3.78
C VAL A 65 -1.78 12.26 -2.73
N ILE A 66 -1.41 12.06 -1.48
CA ILE A 66 -1.63 13.02 -0.40
C ILE A 66 -0.36 13.84 -0.28
N THR A 67 -0.51 15.15 -0.32
CA THR A 67 0.60 16.11 -0.25
C THR A 67 0.44 17.04 0.95
N SER A 68 1.44 17.91 1.16
CA SER A 68 1.36 18.98 2.15
C SER A 68 0.21 19.98 1.89
N ALA A 69 -0.35 20.01 0.68
CA ALA A 69 -1.50 20.83 0.31
C ALA A 69 -2.85 20.12 0.49
N SER A 70 -2.84 18.82 0.83
CA SER A 70 -4.06 18.05 1.07
C SER A 70 -4.69 18.43 2.42
N THR A 71 -6.01 18.60 2.45
CA THR A 71 -6.77 18.95 3.64
C THR A 71 -7.22 17.75 4.47
N GLY A 72 -7.05 16.53 3.91
CA GLY A 72 -7.40 15.28 4.59
C GLY A 72 -7.15 14.05 3.71
N PRO A 73 -7.42 12.86 4.23
CA PRO A 73 -7.12 11.61 3.51
C PRO A 73 -7.96 11.38 2.25
N SER A 74 -9.09 12.05 2.12
CA SER A 74 -9.93 12.01 0.91
C SER A 74 -9.57 13.08 -0.13
N ASP A 75 -8.70 14.02 0.21
CA ASP A 75 -8.26 15.10 -0.68
C ASP A 75 -7.01 14.67 -1.48
N TRP A 76 -7.21 13.70 -2.38
CA TRP A 76 -6.15 13.23 -3.26
C TRP A 76 -5.79 14.30 -4.28
N LYS A 77 -4.51 14.59 -4.38
CA LYS A 77 -3.94 15.49 -5.39
C LYS A 77 -3.35 14.67 -6.54
N TYR A 78 -3.22 15.31 -7.69
CA TYR A 78 -2.54 14.77 -8.88
C TYR A 78 -3.03 13.36 -9.27
N VAL A 79 -4.35 13.14 -9.17
CA VAL A 79 -4.98 11.90 -9.64
C VAL A 79 -4.72 11.77 -11.14
N ILE A 80 -4.08 10.67 -11.57
CA ILE A 80 -3.55 10.54 -12.93
C ILE A 80 -4.61 10.32 -14.00
N ALA A 81 -5.83 9.93 -13.62
CA ALA A 81 -6.93 9.68 -14.57
C ALA A 81 -8.28 9.73 -13.86
N THR A 82 -9.34 9.99 -14.62
CA THR A 82 -10.71 9.78 -14.12
C THR A 82 -10.98 8.30 -13.88
N TRP A 83 -12.00 7.99 -13.07
CA TRP A 83 -12.27 6.65 -12.58
C TRP A 83 -12.23 5.53 -13.63
N THR A 84 -12.82 5.76 -14.81
CA THR A 84 -12.94 4.73 -15.85
C THR A 84 -11.89 4.86 -16.97
N THR A 85 -10.94 5.78 -16.86
CA THR A 85 -9.89 5.96 -17.87
C THR A 85 -8.76 4.96 -17.64
N ASN A 86 -8.52 4.11 -18.65
CA ASN A 86 -7.52 3.05 -18.60
C ASN A 86 -6.19 3.51 -19.20
N LEU A 87 -5.39 4.25 -18.43
CA LEU A 87 -4.06 4.69 -18.87
C LEU A 87 -3.06 3.53 -18.80
N PRO A 88 -2.22 3.32 -19.83
CA PRO A 88 -1.20 2.27 -19.83
C PRO A 88 -0.26 2.33 -18.62
N LYS A 89 0.15 3.54 -18.21
CA LYS A 89 1.05 3.71 -17.03
C LYS A 89 0.41 3.33 -15.70
N ALA A 90 -0.93 3.21 -15.64
CA ALA A 90 -1.67 2.80 -14.45
C ALA A 90 -2.09 1.31 -14.50
N LYS A 91 -1.79 0.61 -15.60
CA LYS A 91 -2.09 -0.82 -15.71
C LYS A 91 -1.13 -1.64 -14.85
N LEU A 92 -1.69 -2.53 -14.02
CA LEU A 92 -0.89 -3.47 -13.25
C LEU A 92 -0.50 -4.67 -14.11
N THR A 93 0.65 -5.23 -13.80
CA THR A 93 1.10 -6.53 -14.34
C THR A 93 0.70 -7.64 -13.38
N LYS A 94 -0.03 -8.64 -13.86
CA LYS A 94 -0.35 -9.84 -13.07
C LYS A 94 0.89 -10.72 -12.97
N VAL A 95 1.36 -10.97 -11.75
CA VAL A 95 2.58 -11.76 -11.47
C VAL A 95 2.22 -13.19 -11.13
N SER A 96 1.15 -13.40 -10.39
CA SER A 96 0.61 -14.71 -10.03
C SER A 96 -0.88 -14.58 -9.67
N ALA A 97 -1.50 -15.68 -9.24
CA ALA A 97 -2.87 -15.62 -8.74
C ALA A 97 -2.97 -14.57 -7.61
N ASN A 98 -3.90 -13.62 -7.76
CA ASN A 98 -4.17 -12.55 -6.79
C ASN A 98 -3.01 -11.57 -6.50
N VAL A 99 -1.89 -11.64 -7.24
CA VAL A 99 -0.74 -10.76 -7.04
C VAL A 99 -0.46 -9.96 -8.32
N TYR A 100 -0.40 -8.63 -8.15
CA TYR A 100 -0.20 -7.68 -9.23
C TYR A 100 0.88 -6.66 -8.84
N THR A 101 1.61 -6.13 -9.83
CA THR A 101 2.61 -5.08 -9.61
C THR A 101 2.33 -3.85 -10.45
N LEU A 102 2.64 -2.68 -9.91
CA LEU A 102 2.65 -1.40 -10.59
C LEU A 102 4.01 -0.75 -10.39
N THR A 103 4.70 -0.44 -11.50
CA THR A 103 5.94 0.32 -11.46
C THR A 103 5.64 1.81 -11.62
N ILE A 104 5.97 2.59 -10.60
CA ILE A 104 5.87 4.05 -10.59
C ILE A 104 7.26 4.60 -10.93
N SER A 105 7.45 5.07 -12.14
CA SER A 105 8.74 5.50 -12.67
C SER A 105 8.61 6.70 -13.63
N PRO A 106 9.67 7.47 -13.89
CA PRO A 106 11.05 7.33 -13.41
C PRO A 106 11.20 7.70 -11.92
N SER A 107 10.29 8.50 -11.36
CA SER A 107 10.18 8.84 -9.95
C SER A 107 8.71 8.98 -9.55
N ILE A 108 8.42 8.91 -8.25
CA ILE A 108 7.07 9.18 -7.75
C ILE A 108 6.61 10.57 -8.19
N ARG A 109 7.47 11.58 -8.00
CA ARG A 109 7.18 12.97 -8.33
C ARG A 109 6.81 13.17 -9.80
N GLU A 110 7.59 12.63 -10.70
CA GLU A 110 7.35 12.75 -12.14
C GLU A 110 6.14 11.95 -12.60
N PHE A 111 5.95 10.75 -12.04
CA PHE A 111 4.81 9.91 -12.39
C PHE A 111 3.47 10.62 -12.13
N TYR A 112 3.36 11.33 -11.00
CA TYR A 112 2.15 12.08 -10.64
C TYR A 112 2.16 13.53 -11.14
N GLY A 113 3.32 14.07 -11.53
CA GLY A 113 3.44 15.46 -11.97
C GLY A 113 3.40 16.46 -10.81
N VAL A 114 3.92 16.09 -9.64
CA VAL A 114 3.91 16.96 -8.46
C VAL A 114 5.04 18.00 -8.56
N PRO A 115 4.76 19.31 -8.37
CA PRO A 115 5.79 20.36 -8.38
C PRO A 115 6.86 20.15 -7.32
N ALA A 116 8.10 20.60 -7.61
CA ALA A 116 9.26 20.41 -6.73
C ALA A 116 9.09 20.95 -5.31
N GLY A 117 8.32 22.02 -5.14
CA GLY A 117 8.09 22.65 -3.82
C GLY A 117 6.99 22.01 -2.97
N GLU A 118 6.27 21.02 -3.50
CA GLU A 118 5.17 20.37 -2.79
C GLU A 118 5.61 18.99 -2.27
N GLN A 119 5.48 18.76 -0.95
CA GLN A 119 5.87 17.52 -0.33
C GLN A 119 4.82 16.43 -0.57
N ILE A 120 5.26 15.25 -1.01
CA ILE A 120 4.42 14.06 -1.14
C ILE A 120 4.49 13.27 0.17
N LEU A 121 3.35 13.07 0.81
CA LEU A 121 3.25 12.38 2.10
C LEU A 121 2.88 10.91 1.95
N LYS A 122 1.93 10.63 1.02
CA LYS A 122 1.45 9.26 0.78
C LYS A 122 1.09 9.07 -0.68
N LEU A 123 1.26 7.84 -1.14
CA LEU A 123 0.58 7.31 -2.32
C LEU A 123 -0.81 6.85 -1.91
N ALA A 124 -1.81 7.05 -2.78
CA ALA A 124 -3.19 6.67 -2.55
C ALA A 124 -3.70 5.81 -3.72
N PHE A 125 -4.41 4.72 -3.41
CA PHE A 125 -4.85 3.74 -4.40
C PHE A 125 -6.26 3.23 -4.15
N VAL A 126 -6.95 2.98 -5.24
CA VAL A 126 -8.01 1.98 -5.39
C VAL A 126 -7.66 1.18 -6.64
N PHE A 127 -7.55 -0.14 -6.52
CA PHE A 127 -7.37 -0.99 -7.69
C PHE A 127 -8.73 -1.36 -8.26
N ARG A 128 -8.81 -1.50 -9.58
CA ARG A 128 -10.06 -1.82 -10.27
C ARG A 128 -9.81 -2.58 -11.57
N ASN A 129 -10.80 -3.34 -12.02
CA ASN A 129 -10.80 -3.82 -13.40
C ASN A 129 -11.07 -2.68 -14.39
N SER A 130 -10.91 -2.94 -15.68
CA SER A 130 -11.05 -1.93 -16.74
C SER A 130 -12.39 -1.19 -16.75
N THR A 131 -13.47 -1.86 -16.37
CA THR A 131 -14.82 -1.28 -16.30
C THR A 131 -15.14 -0.60 -14.98
N GLY A 132 -14.30 -0.79 -13.94
CA GLY A 132 -14.57 -0.30 -12.59
C GLY A 132 -15.68 -1.05 -11.84
N SER A 133 -16.15 -2.18 -12.37
CA SER A 133 -17.22 -2.99 -11.77
C SER A 133 -16.73 -3.85 -10.60
N ARG A 134 -15.42 -4.14 -10.55
CA ARG A 134 -14.75 -4.79 -9.43
C ARG A 134 -13.62 -3.91 -8.93
N THR A 135 -13.49 -3.81 -7.62
CA THR A 135 -12.46 -2.99 -6.97
C THR A 135 -11.72 -3.79 -5.91
N GLY A 136 -10.45 -3.45 -5.68
CA GLY A 136 -9.64 -3.90 -4.57
C GLY A 136 -9.29 -2.70 -3.69
N ARG A 137 -9.73 -2.76 -2.43
CA ARG A 137 -9.58 -1.71 -1.43
C ARG A 137 -9.02 -2.27 -0.14
N ASP A 138 -8.77 -1.42 0.83
CA ASP A 138 -8.43 -1.85 2.18
C ASP A 138 -9.67 -2.39 2.91
N ILE A 139 -9.45 -2.94 4.11
CA ILE A 139 -10.50 -3.50 4.96
C ILE A 139 -11.65 -2.49 5.12
N GLY A 140 -12.87 -3.00 4.99
CA GLY A 140 -14.07 -2.16 5.09
C GLY A 140 -14.34 -1.26 3.88
N GLY A 141 -13.64 -1.49 2.75
CA GLY A 141 -13.79 -0.70 1.53
C GLY A 141 -13.08 0.66 1.58
N ALA A 142 -12.13 0.82 2.49
CA ALA A 142 -11.33 2.03 2.61
C ALA A 142 -10.33 2.17 1.46
N ASP A 143 -9.86 3.40 1.23
CA ASP A 143 -8.77 3.66 0.31
C ASP A 143 -7.46 3.11 0.87
N ILE A 144 -6.55 2.71 -0.03
CA ILE A 144 -5.25 2.13 0.33
C ILE A 144 -4.21 3.24 0.30
N PHE A 145 -3.39 3.35 1.35
CA PHE A 145 -2.32 4.34 1.43
C PHE A 145 -0.96 3.70 1.68
N TYR A 146 0.08 4.31 1.12
CA TYR A 146 1.47 3.96 1.41
C TYR A 146 2.28 5.22 1.68
N ASN A 147 3.02 5.26 2.79
CA ASN A 147 3.80 6.43 3.17
C ASN A 147 4.99 6.64 2.23
N VAL A 148 5.25 7.90 1.89
CA VAL A 148 6.47 8.33 1.19
C VAL A 148 7.40 8.96 2.22
N SER A 149 8.66 8.51 2.26
CA SER A 149 9.66 8.99 3.20
C SER A 149 10.25 10.31 2.75
N GLU A 150 10.72 11.11 3.69
CA GLU A 150 11.53 12.29 3.39
C GLU A 150 12.96 11.87 3.02
N GLU A 151 13.54 12.53 2.02
CA GLU A 151 14.91 12.22 1.56
C GLU A 151 15.96 12.44 2.67
N ALA A 152 15.79 13.50 3.48
CA ALA A 152 16.69 13.80 4.60
C ALA A 152 16.67 12.74 5.73
N ALA A 153 15.55 12.01 5.91
CA ALA A 153 15.46 10.94 6.90
C ALA A 153 16.18 9.67 6.44
N PHE A 154 16.33 9.48 5.14
CA PHE A 154 17.01 8.33 4.57
C PHE A 154 18.55 8.45 4.69
N ASP A 155 19.10 9.66 4.50
CA ASP A 155 20.54 9.92 4.63
C ASP A 155 21.07 9.71 6.07
N ILE A 156 20.23 9.97 7.09
CA ILE A 156 20.60 9.77 8.51
C ILE A 156 20.67 8.28 8.87
N LEU A 157 19.93 7.42 8.21
CA LEU A 157 19.93 5.97 8.46
C LEU A 157 21.10 5.23 7.78
N LEU A 158 21.79 5.87 6.84
CA LEU A 158 22.92 5.32 6.09
C LEU A 158 24.27 5.91 6.52
N SER A 159 24.28 6.93 7.39
CA SER A 159 25.47 7.54 7.97
C SER A 159 25.78 6.95 9.36
#